data_652afe4dccf242d06a56726b6d83e19e
#
_entry.id   652afe4dccf242d06a56726b6d83e19e
#
_cell.length_a   1.000
_cell.length_b   1.000
_cell.length_c   1.000
_cell.angle_alpha   90.00
_cell.angle_beta   90.00
_cell.angle_gamma   90.00
#
_symmetry.space_group_name_H-M   'P 1'
#
loop_
_entity.id
_entity.type
_entity.pdbx_description
1 polymer ?
#
loop_
_entity_poly.entity_id
_entity_poly.type
_entity_poly.pdbx_seq_one_letter_code
_entity_poly.pdbx_strand_id
1 'polypeptide(L)'
;MVGRSVPFYDEIQRMTGDIAADFAVAGTKLYDLGCATGTTMLVLDEFVDPGVRFVGIDNSDDMLAKARQKLEAHGVQRAYDLVNADLNQCQFIENASVAVMNLTLQFIRPLHRERVIHRIREGLNDSGCLILIEKITLTDSLLNRLFIKHYYEMKRRNGYSNVEISTKREALENVLIPYRYEENRDMLLSAGYSSVEEFFRWYNFCGMIAIK
;
A
#
# COMPACT_ATOMS: atom_id res chain seq x y z
N MET A 1 2.96 -13.80 7.89
CA MET A 1 1.48 -13.94 7.81
C MET A 1 0.92 -13.32 6.53
N VAL A 2 1.33 -12.12 6.13
CA VAL A 2 0.85 -11.42 4.91
C VAL A 2 1.17 -12.22 3.65
N GLY A 3 2.41 -12.68 3.44
CA GLY A 3 2.82 -13.46 2.26
C GLY A 3 2.05 -14.76 2.01
N ARG A 4 1.35 -15.31 3.04
CA ARG A 4 0.45 -16.47 2.86
C ARG A 4 -0.98 -16.06 2.44
N SER A 5 -1.35 -14.78 2.60
CA SER A 5 -2.72 -14.29 2.36
C SER A 5 -2.83 -13.26 1.23
N VAL A 6 -1.72 -12.72 0.76
CA VAL A 6 -1.67 -11.83 -0.41
C VAL A 6 -1.02 -12.61 -1.56
N PRO A 7 -1.67 -12.65 -2.74
CA PRO A 7 -1.12 -13.37 -3.88
C PRO A 7 0.15 -12.68 -4.38
N PHE A 8 1.15 -13.47 -4.74
CA PHE A 8 2.41 -12.97 -5.29
C PHE A 8 3.04 -11.82 -4.48
N TYR A 9 2.93 -11.90 -3.13
CA TYR A 9 3.34 -10.80 -2.25
C TYR A 9 4.77 -10.34 -2.49
N ASP A 10 5.70 -11.28 -2.60
CA ASP A 10 7.12 -10.97 -2.82
C ASP A 10 7.33 -10.30 -4.18
N GLU A 11 6.61 -10.74 -5.21
CA GLU A 11 6.67 -10.14 -6.54
C GLU A 11 6.04 -8.73 -6.57
N ILE A 12 4.92 -8.52 -5.87
CA ILE A 12 4.32 -7.18 -5.71
C ILE A 12 5.33 -6.24 -5.04
N GLN A 13 6.01 -6.70 -3.99
CA GLN A 13 7.03 -5.90 -3.29
C GLN A 13 8.21 -5.58 -4.21
N ARG A 14 8.69 -6.57 -5.01
CA ARG A 14 9.76 -6.36 -5.98
C ARG A 14 9.36 -5.33 -7.05
N MET A 15 8.16 -5.48 -7.67
CA MET A 15 7.65 -4.52 -8.65
C MET A 15 7.48 -3.13 -8.06
N THR A 16 7.04 -3.04 -6.78
CA THR A 16 6.96 -1.78 -6.04
C THR A 16 8.35 -1.16 -5.88
N GLY A 17 9.37 -1.99 -5.61
CA GLY A 17 10.76 -1.58 -5.50
C GLY A 17 11.32 -1.03 -6.83
N ASP A 18 11.10 -1.76 -7.93
CA ASP A 18 11.52 -1.32 -9.26
C ASP A 18 10.92 0.06 -9.61
N ILE A 19 9.60 0.20 -9.45
CA ILE A 19 8.91 1.48 -9.72
C ILE A 19 9.41 2.58 -8.76
N ALA A 20 9.55 2.28 -7.47
CA ALA A 20 10.02 3.27 -6.50
C ALA A 20 11.43 3.76 -6.84
N ALA A 21 12.32 2.88 -7.33
CA ALA A 21 13.67 3.25 -7.75
C ALA A 21 13.67 4.21 -8.95
N ASP A 22 12.74 4.02 -9.90
CA ASP A 22 12.63 4.88 -11.10
C ASP A 22 12.17 6.31 -10.75
N PHE A 23 11.39 6.49 -9.66
CA PHE A 23 10.83 7.79 -9.28
C PHE A 23 11.53 8.44 -8.08
N ALA A 24 12.25 7.67 -7.27
CA ALA A 24 12.89 8.19 -6.07
C ALA A 24 14.09 9.08 -6.42
N VAL A 25 14.14 10.27 -5.81
CA VAL A 25 15.18 11.28 -6.07
C VAL A 25 15.97 11.52 -4.78
N ALA A 26 17.30 11.44 -4.83
CA ALA A 26 18.17 11.73 -3.69
C ALA A 26 17.88 13.12 -3.11
N GLY A 27 17.88 13.24 -1.78
CA GLY A 27 17.51 14.46 -1.06
C GLY A 27 16.01 14.68 -0.89
N THR A 28 15.19 13.75 -1.38
CA THR A 28 13.73 13.73 -1.14
C THR A 28 13.33 12.65 -0.14
N LYS A 29 12.01 12.50 0.06
CA LYS A 29 11.43 11.48 0.95
C LYS A 29 10.63 10.45 0.16
N LEU A 30 10.64 9.21 0.68
CA LEU A 30 9.71 8.16 0.30
C LEU A 30 8.81 7.87 1.51
N TYR A 31 7.51 7.92 1.30
CA TYR A 31 6.52 7.66 2.35
C TYR A 31 5.91 6.26 2.18
N ASP A 32 5.92 5.45 3.25
CA ASP A 32 5.14 4.20 3.37
C ASP A 32 3.95 4.47 4.29
N LEU A 33 2.78 4.64 3.68
CA LEU A 33 1.54 5.06 4.35
C LEU A 33 0.73 3.83 4.78
N GLY A 34 0.69 3.58 6.09
CA GLY A 34 0.23 2.33 6.67
C GLY A 34 1.36 1.29 6.69
N CYS A 35 2.53 1.71 7.13
CA CYS A 35 3.76 0.90 7.05
C CYS A 35 3.73 -0.36 7.93
N ALA A 36 2.78 -0.49 8.85
CA ALA A 36 2.62 -1.62 9.76
C ALA A 36 3.96 -2.02 10.41
N THR A 37 4.47 -3.21 10.11
CA THR A 37 5.75 -3.71 10.66
C THR A 37 6.96 -3.39 9.77
N GLY A 38 6.87 -2.41 8.86
CA GLY A 38 7.97 -1.91 8.05
C GLY A 38 8.50 -2.88 6.98
N THR A 39 7.68 -3.85 6.55
CA THR A 39 8.13 -4.83 5.55
C THR A 39 8.38 -4.19 4.19
N THR A 40 7.50 -3.30 3.75
CA THR A 40 7.67 -2.57 2.49
C THR A 40 8.91 -1.67 2.56
N MET A 41 9.11 -0.92 3.65
CA MET A 41 10.31 -0.11 3.84
C MET A 41 11.60 -0.94 3.75
N LEU A 42 11.60 -2.13 4.37
CA LEU A 42 12.76 -3.03 4.32
C LEU A 42 13.07 -3.50 2.91
N VAL A 43 12.05 -3.89 2.13
CA VAL A 43 12.26 -4.30 0.73
C VAL A 43 12.73 -3.13 -0.11
N LEU A 44 12.11 -1.96 0.03
CA LEU A 44 12.47 -0.76 -0.74
C LEU A 44 13.90 -0.27 -0.45
N ASP A 45 14.46 -0.61 0.73
CA ASP A 45 15.85 -0.29 1.08
C ASP A 45 16.88 -0.89 0.11
N GLU A 46 16.54 -2.04 -0.50
CA GLU A 46 17.40 -2.73 -1.46
C GLU A 46 17.36 -2.10 -2.86
N PHE A 47 16.33 -1.33 -3.20
CA PHE A 47 16.08 -0.80 -4.55
C PHE A 47 16.37 0.69 -4.69
N VAL A 48 16.04 1.46 -3.65
CA VAL A 48 15.99 2.93 -3.71
C VAL A 48 17.33 3.53 -3.30
N ASP A 49 17.75 4.60 -4.00
CA ASP A 49 18.97 5.36 -3.67
C ASP A 49 19.06 5.67 -2.18
N PRO A 50 20.22 5.41 -1.52
CA PRO A 50 20.39 5.64 -0.07
C PRO A 50 20.26 7.10 0.35
N GLY A 51 20.37 8.05 -0.56
CA GLY A 51 20.13 9.48 -0.33
C GLY A 51 18.65 9.85 -0.16
N VAL A 52 17.73 8.91 -0.35
CA VAL A 52 16.29 9.11 -0.13
C VAL A 52 15.95 8.74 1.32
N ARG A 53 15.34 9.68 2.06
CA ARG A 53 14.88 9.43 3.42
C ARG A 53 13.54 8.69 3.42
N PHE A 54 13.39 7.65 4.23
CA PHE A 54 12.13 6.94 4.38
C PHE A 54 11.29 7.50 5.53
N VAL A 55 9.98 7.56 5.33
CA VAL A 55 9.02 7.94 6.37
C VAL A 55 7.90 6.90 6.41
N GLY A 56 7.90 6.07 7.44
CA GLY A 56 6.83 5.10 7.70
C GLY A 56 5.77 5.72 8.60
N ILE A 57 4.51 5.70 8.18
CA ILE A 57 3.37 6.21 8.96
C ILE A 57 2.41 5.07 9.27
N ASP A 58 2.05 4.93 10.54
CA ASP A 58 1.02 4.01 11.01
C ASP A 58 0.35 4.59 12.26
N ASN A 59 -0.87 4.22 12.57
CA ASN A 59 -1.58 4.67 13.77
C ASN A 59 -1.44 3.71 14.97
N SER A 60 -0.61 2.68 14.87
CA SER A 60 -0.37 1.68 15.91
C SER A 60 1.06 1.74 16.42
N ASP A 61 1.24 2.16 17.66
CA ASP A 61 2.56 2.16 18.33
C ASP A 61 3.19 0.76 18.36
N ASP A 62 2.38 -0.29 18.54
CA ASP A 62 2.86 -1.68 18.52
C ASP A 62 3.42 -2.09 17.16
N MET A 63 2.80 -1.63 16.06
CA MET A 63 3.31 -1.88 14.71
C MET A 63 4.59 -1.10 14.44
N LEU A 64 4.64 0.16 14.82
CA LEU A 64 5.84 1.00 14.68
C LEU A 64 7.01 0.48 15.51
N ALA A 65 6.76 -0.01 16.73
CA ALA A 65 7.81 -0.65 17.55
C ALA A 65 8.38 -1.90 16.85
N LYS A 66 7.53 -2.75 16.27
CA LYS A 66 7.96 -3.91 15.49
C LYS A 66 8.68 -3.52 14.19
N ALA A 67 8.25 -2.43 13.53
CA ALA A 67 8.92 -1.90 12.36
C ALA A 67 10.34 -1.47 12.71
N ARG A 68 10.52 -0.70 13.79
CA ARG A 68 11.84 -0.28 14.29
C ARG A 68 12.75 -1.47 14.55
N GLN A 69 12.29 -2.43 15.36
CA GLN A 69 13.04 -3.65 15.65
C GLN A 69 13.46 -4.40 14.38
N LYS A 70 12.58 -4.49 13.39
CA LYS A 70 12.86 -5.17 12.12
C LYS A 70 13.90 -4.43 11.30
N LEU A 71 13.77 -3.12 11.12
CA LEU A 71 14.71 -2.30 10.34
C LEU A 71 16.11 -2.32 10.99
N GLU A 72 16.18 -2.19 12.31
CA GLU A 72 17.44 -2.27 13.08
C GLU A 72 18.08 -3.67 12.97
N ALA A 73 17.29 -4.75 13.11
CA ALA A 73 17.79 -6.12 13.01
C ALA A 73 18.34 -6.47 11.62
N HIS A 74 17.85 -5.82 10.56
CA HIS A 74 18.34 -6.00 9.19
C HIS A 74 19.43 -4.98 8.82
N GLY A 75 19.84 -4.11 9.75
CA GLY A 75 20.95 -3.20 9.58
C GLY A 75 20.67 -2.07 8.57
N VAL A 76 19.42 -1.62 8.43
CA VAL A 76 19.07 -0.49 7.56
C VAL A 76 19.85 0.76 7.96
N GLN A 77 20.67 1.30 7.06
CA GLN A 77 21.58 2.42 7.34
C GLN A 77 21.03 3.77 6.89
N ARG A 78 20.04 3.77 5.97
CA ARG A 78 19.44 5.05 5.51
C ARG A 78 18.73 5.77 6.64
N ALA A 79 18.63 7.08 6.51
CA ALA A 79 17.81 7.88 7.41
C ALA A 79 16.33 7.51 7.25
N TYR A 80 15.65 7.17 8.35
CA TYR A 80 14.21 6.93 8.35
C TYR A 80 13.52 7.49 9.59
N ASP A 81 12.25 7.79 9.45
CA ASP A 81 11.34 8.17 10.54
C ASP A 81 10.18 7.19 10.62
N LEU A 82 9.74 6.86 11.83
CA LEU A 82 8.50 6.13 12.08
C LEU A 82 7.56 7.04 12.87
N VAL A 83 6.44 7.39 12.27
CA VAL A 83 5.51 8.41 12.76
C VAL A 83 4.18 7.78 13.13
N ASN A 84 3.76 7.93 14.40
CA ASN A 84 2.41 7.57 14.80
C ASN A 84 1.45 8.67 14.37
N ALA A 85 0.64 8.40 13.35
CA ALA A 85 -0.38 9.33 12.89
C ALA A 85 -1.54 8.62 12.19
N ASP A 86 -2.74 9.18 12.33
CA ASP A 86 -3.90 8.79 11.55
C ASP A 86 -3.84 9.43 10.15
N LEU A 87 -3.84 8.61 9.11
CA LEU A 87 -3.82 9.07 7.72
C LEU A 87 -5.00 10.00 7.39
N ASN A 88 -6.13 9.89 8.09
CA ASN A 88 -7.25 10.81 7.94
C ASN A 88 -6.91 12.26 8.37
N GLN A 89 -5.90 12.42 9.22
CA GLN A 89 -5.46 13.71 9.76
C GLN A 89 -4.07 14.12 9.20
N CYS A 90 -3.47 13.28 8.34
CA CYS A 90 -2.12 13.46 7.84
C CYS A 90 -2.00 14.76 7.02
N GLN A 91 -1.23 15.72 7.52
CA GLN A 91 -0.90 16.98 6.84
C GLN A 91 0.60 17.10 6.55
N PHE A 92 1.36 16.03 6.73
CA PHE A 92 2.82 16.10 6.87
C PHE A 92 3.60 15.54 5.68
N ILE A 93 2.92 15.20 4.57
CA ILE A 93 3.62 14.75 3.37
C ILE A 93 4.21 15.99 2.71
N GLU A 94 5.52 16.01 2.60
CA GLU A 94 6.27 17.11 2.00
C GLU A 94 7.56 16.57 1.36
N ASN A 95 8.02 17.19 0.30
CA ASN A 95 9.23 16.81 -0.41
C ASN A 95 9.27 15.31 -0.76
N ALA A 96 8.14 14.75 -1.16
CA ALA A 96 8.02 13.35 -1.49
C ALA A 96 8.25 13.12 -2.99
N SER A 97 9.18 12.26 -3.36
CA SER A 97 9.29 11.74 -4.73
C SER A 97 8.42 10.51 -4.92
N VAL A 98 8.23 9.71 -3.86
CA VAL A 98 7.41 8.49 -3.89
C VAL A 98 6.54 8.42 -2.64
N ALA A 99 5.29 8.05 -2.82
CA ALA A 99 4.41 7.58 -1.75
C ALA A 99 3.91 6.18 -2.07
N VAL A 100 3.84 5.30 -1.08
CA VAL A 100 3.35 3.93 -1.20
C VAL A 100 2.18 3.72 -0.25
N MET A 101 1.09 3.14 -0.74
CA MET A 101 -0.01 2.59 0.05
C MET A 101 -0.19 1.12 -0.30
N ASN A 102 0.37 0.24 0.50
CA ASN A 102 0.29 -1.20 0.27
C ASN A 102 -0.79 -1.83 1.13
N LEU A 103 -1.96 -2.06 0.54
CA LEU A 103 -3.16 -2.62 1.18
C LEU A 103 -3.67 -1.74 2.35
N THR A 104 -3.60 -0.44 2.21
CA THR A 104 -3.90 0.54 3.27
C THR A 104 -5.17 1.33 3.01
N LEU A 105 -5.37 1.84 1.79
CA LEU A 105 -6.49 2.73 1.46
C LEU A 105 -7.85 2.06 1.71
N GLN A 106 -7.95 0.75 1.49
CA GLN A 106 -9.15 -0.05 1.74
C GLN A 106 -9.63 -0.02 3.20
N PHE A 107 -8.78 0.35 4.16
CA PHE A 107 -9.11 0.53 5.58
C PHE A 107 -9.54 1.95 5.93
N ILE A 108 -9.27 2.91 5.05
CA ILE A 108 -9.77 4.27 5.19
C ILE A 108 -11.24 4.31 4.78
N ARG A 109 -12.08 4.94 5.59
CA ARG A 109 -13.49 5.06 5.27
C ARG A 109 -13.70 5.79 3.94
N PRO A 110 -14.63 5.34 3.07
CA PRO A 110 -14.86 5.93 1.75
C PRO A 110 -14.97 7.46 1.76
N LEU A 111 -15.69 8.02 2.74
CA LEU A 111 -15.88 9.48 2.91
C LEU A 111 -14.56 10.28 3.06
N HIS A 112 -13.47 9.62 3.43
CA HIS A 112 -12.19 10.30 3.71
C HIS A 112 -11.12 10.05 2.64
N ARG A 113 -11.33 9.07 1.73
CA ARG A 113 -10.31 8.63 0.77
C ARG A 113 -9.86 9.73 -0.18
N GLU A 114 -10.81 10.43 -0.80
CA GLU A 114 -10.49 11.54 -1.71
C GLU A 114 -9.61 12.60 -1.05
N ARG A 115 -9.94 12.97 0.19
CA ARG A 115 -9.15 13.93 0.95
C ARG A 115 -7.73 13.43 1.24
N VAL A 116 -7.59 12.14 1.59
CA VAL A 116 -6.26 11.53 1.83
C VAL A 116 -5.44 11.52 0.54
N ILE A 117 -6.02 11.07 -0.56
CA ILE A 117 -5.37 11.03 -1.87
C ILE A 117 -4.95 12.42 -2.34
N HIS A 118 -5.81 13.42 -2.15
CA HIS A 118 -5.49 14.81 -2.49
C HIS A 118 -4.28 15.34 -1.71
N ARG A 119 -4.24 15.08 -0.40
CA ARG A 119 -3.10 15.49 0.46
C ARG A 119 -1.80 14.78 0.10
N ILE A 120 -1.87 13.49 -0.26
CA ILE A 120 -0.69 12.76 -0.75
C ILE A 120 -0.17 13.47 -2.00
N ARG A 121 -1.04 13.78 -2.96
CA ARG A 121 -0.66 14.48 -4.19
C ARG A 121 -0.05 15.86 -3.91
N GLU A 122 -0.62 16.62 -2.99
CA GLU A 122 -0.09 17.95 -2.60
C GLU A 122 1.35 17.83 -2.09
N GLY A 123 1.65 16.82 -1.28
CA GLY A 123 2.98 16.59 -0.70
C GLY A 123 4.00 15.95 -1.63
N LEU A 124 3.57 15.37 -2.76
CA LEU A 124 4.47 14.87 -3.79
C LEU A 124 5.15 16.03 -4.51
N ASN A 125 6.40 15.85 -4.88
CA ASN A 125 7.12 16.74 -5.80
C ASN A 125 6.57 16.59 -7.22
N ASP A 126 6.87 17.56 -8.11
CA ASP A 126 6.52 17.43 -9.52
C ASP A 126 7.16 16.16 -10.10
N SER A 127 6.41 15.44 -10.91
CA SER A 127 6.76 14.12 -11.43
C SER A 127 6.95 13.01 -10.37
N GLY A 128 6.60 13.24 -9.12
CA GLY A 128 6.55 12.21 -8.10
C GLY A 128 5.36 11.26 -8.31
N CYS A 129 5.38 10.09 -7.67
CA CYS A 129 4.33 9.10 -7.85
C CYS A 129 3.72 8.58 -6.54
N LEU A 130 2.48 8.13 -6.64
CA LEU A 130 1.82 7.27 -5.67
C LEU A 130 1.72 5.84 -6.22
N ILE A 131 2.26 4.88 -5.49
CA ILE A 131 2.08 3.45 -5.75
C ILE A 131 0.99 2.94 -4.82
N LEU A 132 -0.10 2.42 -5.38
CA LEU A 132 -1.27 1.98 -4.65
C LEU A 132 -1.56 0.51 -4.93
N ILE A 133 -1.41 -0.34 -3.93
CA ILE A 133 -1.77 -1.76 -4.00
C ILE A 133 -3.01 -1.98 -3.15
N GLU A 134 -4.08 -2.51 -3.75
CA GLU A 134 -5.37 -2.67 -3.10
C GLU A 134 -6.05 -3.98 -3.46
N LYS A 135 -6.84 -4.45 -2.53
CA LYS A 135 -7.88 -5.42 -2.86
C LYS A 135 -9.04 -4.68 -3.52
N ILE A 136 -9.57 -5.25 -4.58
CA ILE A 136 -10.66 -4.63 -5.35
C ILE A 136 -11.87 -5.55 -5.42
N THR A 137 -13.01 -4.96 -5.72
CA THR A 137 -14.25 -5.67 -6.09
C THR A 137 -14.52 -5.50 -7.58
N LEU A 138 -15.42 -6.31 -8.13
CA LEU A 138 -15.81 -6.26 -9.54
C LEU A 138 -17.26 -5.84 -9.67
N THR A 139 -17.60 -5.28 -10.85
CA THR A 139 -18.96 -4.86 -11.18
C THR A 139 -19.88 -6.08 -11.38
N ASP A 140 -19.37 -7.11 -12.05
CA ASP A 140 -20.15 -8.33 -12.26
C ASP A 140 -20.16 -9.20 -10.99
N SER A 141 -21.35 -9.48 -10.48
CA SER A 141 -21.53 -10.20 -9.22
C SER A 141 -21.12 -11.67 -9.30
N LEU A 142 -21.24 -12.31 -10.46
CA LEU A 142 -20.81 -13.71 -10.65
C LEU A 142 -19.30 -13.79 -10.66
N LEU A 143 -18.63 -12.95 -11.45
CA LEU A 143 -17.17 -12.92 -11.51
C LEU A 143 -16.57 -12.52 -10.17
N ASN A 144 -17.18 -11.57 -9.47
CA ASN A 144 -16.72 -11.18 -8.13
C ASN A 144 -16.75 -12.36 -7.15
N ARG A 145 -17.84 -13.15 -7.14
CA ARG A 145 -17.92 -14.37 -6.30
C ARG A 145 -16.89 -15.42 -6.70
N LEU A 146 -16.68 -15.63 -8.00
CA LEU A 146 -15.70 -16.60 -8.49
C LEU A 146 -14.27 -16.18 -8.11
N PHE A 147 -13.93 -14.91 -8.22
CA PHE A 147 -12.60 -14.40 -7.84
C PHE A 147 -12.35 -14.51 -6.33
N ILE A 148 -13.38 -14.22 -5.52
CA ILE A 148 -13.31 -14.44 -4.06
C ILE A 148 -13.11 -15.94 -3.76
N LYS A 149 -13.80 -16.83 -4.47
CA LYS A 149 -13.63 -18.29 -4.33
C LYS A 149 -12.18 -18.70 -4.62
N HIS A 150 -11.61 -18.26 -5.76
CA HIS A 150 -10.23 -18.56 -6.12
C HIS A 150 -9.21 -17.98 -5.11
N TYR A 151 -9.50 -16.80 -4.57
CA TYR A 151 -8.71 -16.23 -3.50
C TYR A 151 -8.73 -17.11 -2.23
N TYR A 152 -9.87 -17.63 -1.82
CA TYR A 152 -9.95 -18.55 -0.67
C TYR A 152 -9.26 -19.88 -0.96
N GLU A 153 -9.33 -20.39 -2.18
CA GLU A 153 -8.60 -21.58 -2.61
C GLU A 153 -7.07 -21.37 -2.55
N MET A 154 -6.59 -20.20 -2.97
CA MET A 154 -5.18 -19.83 -2.79
C MET A 154 -4.79 -19.84 -1.31
N LYS A 155 -5.57 -19.23 -0.42
CA LYS A 155 -5.30 -19.25 1.03
C LYS A 155 -5.23 -20.68 1.57
N ARG A 156 -6.12 -21.58 1.16
CA ARG A 156 -6.07 -23.00 1.55
C ARG A 156 -4.79 -23.68 1.08
N ARG A 157 -4.39 -23.47 -0.18
CA ARG A 157 -3.10 -23.99 -0.70
C ARG A 157 -1.91 -23.47 0.09
N ASN A 158 -2.00 -22.26 0.62
CA ASN A 158 -0.99 -21.64 1.47
C ASN A 158 -1.13 -22.04 2.96
N GLY A 159 -1.92 -23.07 3.26
CA GLY A 159 -2.03 -23.68 4.61
C GLY A 159 -2.97 -22.95 5.56
N TYR A 160 -3.93 -22.15 5.08
CA TYR A 160 -5.02 -21.65 5.91
C TYR A 160 -6.13 -22.69 6.06
N SER A 161 -6.60 -22.90 7.27
CA SER A 161 -7.82 -23.65 7.56
C SER A 161 -9.08 -22.84 7.19
N ASN A 162 -10.21 -23.52 7.00
CA ASN A 162 -11.48 -22.84 6.77
C ASN A 162 -11.88 -21.92 7.93
N VAL A 163 -11.56 -22.33 9.18
CA VAL A 163 -11.82 -21.53 10.38
C VAL A 163 -11.01 -20.23 10.35
N GLU A 164 -9.73 -20.28 10.08
CA GLU A 164 -8.89 -19.06 9.95
C GLU A 164 -9.38 -18.13 8.82
N ILE A 165 -9.87 -18.70 7.71
CA ILE A 165 -10.43 -17.91 6.61
C ILE A 165 -11.72 -17.22 7.05
N SER A 166 -12.64 -17.92 7.71
CA SER A 166 -13.91 -17.34 8.20
C SER A 166 -13.67 -16.29 9.28
N THR A 167 -12.83 -16.59 10.28
CA THR A 167 -12.50 -15.63 11.35
C THR A 167 -11.91 -14.34 10.78
N LYS A 168 -10.96 -14.45 9.83
CA LYS A 168 -10.41 -13.27 9.18
C LYS A 168 -11.43 -12.51 8.34
N ARG A 169 -12.35 -13.20 7.67
CA ARG A 169 -13.42 -12.55 6.90
C ARG A 169 -14.33 -11.75 7.84
N GLU A 170 -14.75 -12.35 8.94
CA GLU A 170 -15.61 -11.71 9.95
C GLU A 170 -14.91 -10.50 10.59
N ALA A 171 -13.65 -10.63 10.96
CA ALA A 171 -12.87 -9.53 11.54
C ALA A 171 -12.66 -8.35 10.57
N LEU A 172 -12.71 -8.59 9.25
CA LEU A 172 -12.54 -7.56 8.22
C LEU A 172 -13.88 -7.06 7.66
N GLU A 173 -15.00 -7.64 8.08
CA GLU A 173 -16.32 -7.20 7.65
C GLU A 173 -16.58 -5.76 8.15
N ASN A 174 -17.00 -4.89 7.24
CA ASN A 174 -17.20 -3.45 7.47
C ASN A 174 -15.93 -2.66 7.88
N VAL A 175 -14.77 -3.30 7.96
CA VAL A 175 -13.47 -2.66 8.24
C VAL A 175 -12.69 -2.48 6.94
N LEU A 176 -12.60 -3.54 6.13
CA LEU A 176 -11.99 -3.52 4.79
C LEU A 176 -13.09 -3.29 3.77
N ILE A 177 -13.07 -2.13 3.10
CA ILE A 177 -14.05 -1.75 2.08
C ILE A 177 -13.32 -1.59 0.75
N PRO A 178 -13.31 -2.63 -0.12
CA PRO A 178 -12.64 -2.53 -1.40
C PRO A 178 -13.46 -1.68 -2.37
N TYR A 179 -12.77 -0.86 -3.16
CA TYR A 179 -13.34 -0.19 -4.33
C TYR A 179 -13.14 -1.07 -5.57
N ARG A 180 -13.87 -0.75 -6.65
CA ARG A 180 -13.54 -1.27 -7.99
C ARG A 180 -12.26 -0.59 -8.49
N TYR A 181 -11.62 -1.20 -9.47
CA TYR A 181 -10.47 -0.58 -10.14
C TYR A 181 -10.80 0.83 -10.65
N GLU A 182 -11.93 0.95 -11.35
CA GLU A 182 -12.39 2.19 -11.95
C GLU A 182 -12.63 3.28 -10.89
N GLU A 183 -13.21 2.93 -9.74
CA GLU A 183 -13.44 3.86 -8.63
C GLU A 183 -12.10 4.39 -8.06
N ASN A 184 -11.11 3.52 -7.88
CA ASN A 184 -9.78 3.96 -7.44
C ASN A 184 -9.10 4.83 -8.51
N ARG A 185 -9.14 4.43 -9.77
CA ARG A 185 -8.57 5.18 -10.89
C ARG A 185 -9.20 6.56 -11.03
N ASP A 186 -10.53 6.63 -11.03
CA ASP A 186 -11.26 7.89 -11.20
C ASP A 186 -11.02 8.83 -10.01
N MET A 187 -10.92 8.30 -8.79
CA MET A 187 -10.56 9.06 -7.59
C MET A 187 -9.16 9.67 -7.73
N LEU A 188 -8.17 8.91 -8.21
CA LEU A 188 -6.81 9.39 -8.45
C LEU A 188 -6.78 10.48 -9.52
N LEU A 189 -7.43 10.27 -10.66
CA LEU A 189 -7.53 11.28 -11.73
C LEU A 189 -8.27 12.54 -11.25
N SER A 190 -9.34 12.39 -10.48
CA SER A 190 -10.10 13.52 -9.91
C SER A 190 -9.29 14.31 -8.88
N ALA A 191 -8.37 13.65 -8.18
CA ALA A 191 -7.41 14.33 -7.31
C ALA A 191 -6.32 15.10 -8.08
N GLY A 192 -6.26 14.96 -9.41
CA GLY A 192 -5.38 15.70 -10.31
C GLY A 192 -4.06 14.99 -10.64
N TYR A 193 -3.95 13.67 -10.41
CA TYR A 193 -2.85 12.89 -10.98
C TYR A 193 -2.95 12.90 -12.51
N SER A 194 -1.81 13.07 -13.19
CA SER A 194 -1.74 13.23 -14.66
C SER A 194 -1.90 11.91 -15.40
N SER A 195 -1.48 10.80 -14.78
CA SER A 195 -1.57 9.46 -15.33
C SER A 195 -1.82 8.43 -14.21
N VAL A 196 -2.61 7.40 -14.52
CA VAL A 196 -2.87 6.28 -13.62
C VAL A 196 -2.86 5.00 -14.45
N GLU A 197 -1.90 4.12 -14.15
CA GLU A 197 -1.71 2.85 -14.87
C GLU A 197 -1.70 1.67 -13.92
N GLU A 198 -2.19 0.52 -14.39
CA GLU A 198 -2.16 -0.75 -13.67
C GLU A 198 -0.86 -1.49 -13.99
N PHE A 199 -0.06 -1.81 -12.97
CA PHE A 199 1.17 -2.60 -13.15
C PHE A 199 1.04 -4.05 -12.67
N PHE A 200 0.02 -4.34 -11.85
CA PHE A 200 -0.22 -5.68 -11.32
C PHE A 200 -1.72 -5.97 -11.25
N ARG A 201 -2.11 -7.19 -11.66
CA ARG A 201 -3.47 -7.70 -11.49
C ARG A 201 -3.47 -9.17 -11.17
N TRP A 202 -4.21 -9.53 -10.11
CA TRP A 202 -4.55 -10.91 -9.80
C TRP A 202 -5.95 -10.99 -9.20
N TYR A 203 -6.91 -11.51 -9.97
CA TYR A 203 -8.32 -11.58 -9.59
C TYR A 203 -8.79 -10.28 -8.91
N ASN A 204 -8.95 -10.32 -7.57
CA ASN A 204 -9.42 -9.19 -6.75
C ASN A 204 -8.29 -8.44 -6.04
N PHE A 205 -7.10 -8.41 -6.59
CA PHE A 205 -5.96 -7.57 -6.18
C PHE A 205 -5.44 -6.79 -7.37
N CYS A 206 -5.07 -5.54 -7.12
CA CYS A 206 -4.58 -4.63 -8.14
C CYS A 206 -3.45 -3.77 -7.58
N GLY A 207 -2.41 -3.55 -8.38
CA GLY A 207 -1.37 -2.56 -8.17
C GLY A 207 -1.47 -1.46 -9.22
N MET A 208 -1.53 -0.22 -8.79
CA MET A 208 -1.61 0.97 -9.64
C MET A 208 -0.47 1.93 -9.32
N ILE A 209 0.01 2.64 -10.35
CA ILE A 209 0.88 3.80 -10.21
C ILE A 209 0.12 5.04 -10.69
N ALA A 210 0.23 6.13 -9.93
CA ALA A 210 -0.34 7.43 -10.27
C ALA A 210 0.76 8.49 -10.24
N ILE A 211 0.92 9.27 -11.32
CA ILE A 211 1.96 10.30 -11.48
C ILE A 211 1.33 11.69 -11.24
N LYS A 212 2.00 12.52 -10.43
CA LYS A 212 1.57 13.90 -10.18
C LYS A 212 1.67 14.80 -11.40
#